data_2e5e49793522347910afd4edd2ece122
#
_entry.id   2e5e49793522347910afd4edd2ece122
#
_cell.length_a   1.000
_cell.length_b   1.000
_cell.length_c   1.000
_cell.angle_alpha   90.00
_cell.angle_beta   90.00
_cell.angle_gamma   90.00
#
_symmetry.space_group_name_H-M   'P 1'
#
loop_
_entity.id
_entity.type
_entity.pdbx_description
1 polymer ?
#
loop_
_entity_poly.entity_id
_entity_poly.type
_entity_poly.pdbx_seq_one_letter_code
_entity_poly.pdbx_strand_id
1 'polypeptide(L)'
;MEIEKSYLKNLNLIKSTIFLFLILNSLNLISCDVSKIEKFLDENVKFQVFYEQNFSDSSDSIEGNIYRDYDNIKVLSLSPREELIINGNQIFRHDLEMDQLIIQASNESMDQSPAFLLFNKPNAICDYFSATNCSDESCQYSDPLDNFYLKKIEIDFLNQKIKKIVYEDLFERVSTIILFKYEQLDKKVSFEPVVSDKTERIFLN
;
A
#
# COMPACT_ATOMS: atom_id res chain seq x y z
N MET A 1 -61.38 -25.17 -7.24
CA MET A 1 -60.73 -25.01 -5.91
C MET A 1 -59.28 -25.59 -5.88
N GLU A 2 -58.97 -26.69 -6.55
CA GLU A 2 -57.59 -27.24 -6.62
C GLU A 2 -56.67 -26.47 -7.56
N ILE A 3 -57.15 -25.93 -8.67
CA ILE A 3 -56.40 -25.19 -9.65
C ILE A 3 -55.86 -23.87 -9.08
N GLU A 4 -56.63 -23.16 -8.25
CA GLU A 4 -56.22 -21.92 -7.59
C GLU A 4 -55.08 -22.12 -6.58
N LYS A 5 -55.10 -23.23 -5.84
CA LYS A 5 -54.04 -23.56 -4.88
C LYS A 5 -52.70 -23.86 -5.57
N SER A 6 -52.72 -24.46 -6.77
CA SER A 6 -51.54 -24.74 -7.56
C SER A 6 -50.91 -23.47 -8.11
N TYR A 7 -51.71 -22.50 -8.57
CA TYR A 7 -51.23 -21.21 -9.06
C TYR A 7 -50.56 -20.36 -7.95
N LEU A 8 -51.17 -20.31 -6.77
CA LEU A 8 -50.62 -19.58 -5.62
C LEU A 8 -49.29 -20.19 -5.12
N LYS A 9 -49.16 -21.51 -5.18
CA LYS A 9 -47.94 -22.21 -4.80
C LYS A 9 -46.77 -21.91 -5.77
N ASN A 10 -47.05 -21.89 -7.06
CA ASN A 10 -46.08 -21.55 -8.09
C ASN A 10 -45.66 -20.07 -8.04
N LEU A 11 -46.59 -19.16 -7.75
CA LEU A 11 -46.31 -17.73 -7.63
C LEU A 11 -45.39 -17.42 -6.43
N ASN A 12 -45.59 -18.12 -5.31
CA ASN A 12 -44.75 -17.99 -4.14
C ASN A 12 -43.36 -18.60 -4.36
N LEU A 13 -43.25 -19.66 -5.12
CA LEU A 13 -41.97 -20.27 -5.50
C LEU A 13 -41.17 -19.31 -6.40
N ILE A 14 -41.78 -18.69 -7.39
CA ILE A 14 -41.19 -17.72 -8.29
C ILE A 14 -40.71 -16.46 -7.52
N LYS A 15 -41.55 -15.93 -6.62
CA LYS A 15 -41.15 -14.78 -5.77
C LYS A 15 -39.98 -15.10 -4.86
N SER A 16 -39.95 -16.29 -4.26
CA SER A 16 -38.84 -16.75 -3.42
C SER A 16 -37.54 -16.90 -4.22
N THR A 17 -37.64 -17.43 -5.44
CA THR A 17 -36.45 -17.61 -6.32
C THR A 17 -35.89 -16.28 -6.81
N ILE A 18 -36.77 -15.32 -7.17
CA ILE A 18 -36.33 -13.96 -7.57
C ILE A 18 -35.71 -13.22 -6.38
N PHE A 19 -36.27 -13.35 -5.19
CA PHE A 19 -35.74 -12.72 -3.99
C PHE A 19 -34.38 -13.31 -3.60
N LEU A 20 -34.20 -14.62 -3.72
CA LEU A 20 -32.93 -15.29 -3.49
C LEU A 20 -31.85 -14.88 -4.54
N PHE A 21 -32.28 -14.71 -5.80
CA PHE A 21 -31.41 -14.24 -6.88
C PHE A 21 -30.99 -12.78 -6.70
N LEU A 22 -31.89 -11.94 -6.18
CA LEU A 22 -31.58 -10.54 -5.84
C LEU A 22 -30.63 -10.45 -4.64
N ILE A 23 -30.78 -11.29 -3.62
CA ILE A 23 -29.88 -11.35 -2.48
C ILE A 23 -28.50 -11.87 -2.91
N LEU A 24 -28.42 -12.88 -3.76
CA LEU A 24 -27.16 -13.40 -4.29
C LEU A 24 -26.40 -12.39 -5.17
N ASN A 25 -27.12 -11.54 -5.90
CA ASN A 25 -26.50 -10.47 -6.69
C ASN A 25 -26.15 -9.23 -5.87
N SER A 26 -26.72 -9.03 -4.68
CA SER A 26 -26.36 -7.93 -3.77
C SER A 26 -25.15 -8.25 -2.87
N LEU A 27 -24.71 -9.50 -2.85
CA LEU A 27 -23.44 -9.91 -2.27
C LEU A 27 -22.31 -9.71 -3.30
N ASN A 28 -22.23 -8.55 -3.94
CA ASN A 28 -20.95 -8.03 -4.39
C ASN A 28 -20.17 -7.75 -3.10
N LEU A 29 -19.52 -8.78 -2.57
CA LEU A 29 -18.45 -8.64 -1.62
C LEU A 29 -17.46 -7.67 -2.29
N ILE A 30 -17.44 -6.42 -1.84
CA ILE A 30 -16.41 -5.46 -2.20
C ILE A 30 -15.14 -6.09 -1.64
N SER A 31 -14.50 -6.88 -2.47
CA SER A 31 -13.23 -7.54 -2.16
C SER A 31 -12.16 -6.50 -2.38
N CYS A 32 -11.29 -6.35 -1.44
CA CYS A 32 -10.08 -5.57 -1.64
C CYS A 32 -9.28 -6.16 -2.80
N ASP A 33 -8.88 -5.32 -3.76
CA ASP A 33 -8.17 -5.72 -4.97
C ASP A 33 -6.83 -4.99 -5.07
N VAL A 34 -5.74 -5.73 -5.09
CA VAL A 34 -4.37 -5.23 -5.24
C VAL A 34 -3.71 -5.70 -6.54
N SER A 35 -4.46 -6.35 -7.42
CA SER A 35 -3.94 -7.00 -8.64
C SER A 35 -3.13 -6.08 -9.54
N LYS A 36 -3.48 -4.79 -9.62
CA LYS A 36 -2.72 -3.80 -10.38
C LYS A 36 -1.36 -3.50 -9.78
N ILE A 37 -1.29 -3.42 -8.45
CA ILE A 37 -0.02 -3.19 -7.74
C ILE A 37 0.85 -4.43 -7.90
N GLU A 38 0.30 -5.62 -7.68
CA GLU A 38 1.02 -6.89 -7.88
C GLU A 38 1.56 -7.01 -9.29
N LYS A 39 0.71 -6.77 -10.31
CA LYS A 39 1.15 -6.77 -11.70
C LYS A 39 2.31 -5.81 -11.95
N PHE A 40 2.22 -4.57 -11.43
CA PHE A 40 3.32 -3.61 -11.54
C PHE A 40 4.61 -4.16 -10.91
N LEU A 41 4.52 -4.76 -9.72
CA LEU A 41 5.68 -5.30 -8.99
C LEU A 41 6.29 -6.53 -9.66
N ASP A 42 5.46 -7.38 -10.25
CA ASP A 42 5.90 -8.58 -10.99
C ASP A 42 6.62 -8.21 -12.30
N GLU A 43 6.13 -7.18 -12.99
CA GLU A 43 6.76 -6.67 -14.22
C GLU A 43 8.02 -5.85 -13.93
N ASN A 44 8.15 -5.31 -12.71
CA ASN A 44 9.24 -4.43 -12.28
C ASN A 44 9.90 -4.95 -11.01
N VAL A 45 10.53 -6.11 -11.07
CA VAL A 45 11.15 -6.76 -9.91
C VAL A 45 12.38 -6.02 -9.39
N LYS A 46 13.07 -5.27 -10.29
CA LYS A 46 14.26 -4.48 -9.95
C LYS A 46 14.17 -3.11 -10.56
N PHE A 47 14.05 -2.08 -9.73
CA PHE A 47 14.03 -0.70 -10.21
C PHE A 47 14.58 0.28 -9.18
N GLN A 48 14.91 1.44 -9.70
CA GLN A 48 15.11 2.68 -8.96
C GLN A 48 14.08 3.70 -9.46
N VAL A 49 13.52 4.48 -8.54
CA VAL A 49 12.62 5.58 -8.88
C VAL A 49 12.90 6.77 -7.97
N PHE A 50 12.88 7.97 -8.52
CA PHE A 50 12.89 9.20 -7.75
C PHE A 50 11.50 9.50 -7.24
N TYR A 51 11.41 10.02 -6.02
CA TYR A 51 10.16 10.49 -5.45
C TYR A 51 10.29 11.90 -4.88
N GLU A 52 9.16 12.59 -4.87
CA GLU A 52 8.91 13.82 -4.14
C GLU A 52 7.66 13.64 -3.31
N GLN A 53 7.75 13.90 -2.02
CA GLN A 53 6.63 13.83 -1.09
C GLN A 53 6.28 15.22 -0.59
N ASN A 54 5.02 15.61 -0.76
CA ASN A 54 4.46 16.87 -0.33
C ASN A 54 3.40 16.64 0.74
N PHE A 55 3.30 17.56 1.70
CA PHE A 55 2.35 17.53 2.81
C PHE A 55 1.38 18.69 2.72
N SER A 56 0.10 18.45 3.02
CA SER A 56 -0.94 19.50 2.93
C SER A 56 -0.81 20.57 3.99
N ASP A 57 -0.15 20.27 5.10
CA ASP A 57 -0.01 21.14 6.28
C ASP A 57 1.37 21.82 6.36
N SER A 58 2.24 21.58 5.39
CA SER A 58 3.58 22.18 5.32
C SER A 58 3.91 22.61 3.89
N SER A 59 4.77 23.61 3.78
CA SER A 59 5.41 23.97 2.51
C SER A 59 6.64 23.12 2.20
N ASP A 60 7.04 22.25 3.14
CA ASP A 60 8.24 21.44 3.00
C ASP A 60 7.93 20.23 2.13
N SER A 61 8.91 19.83 1.35
CA SER A 61 8.88 18.60 0.58
C SER A 61 10.06 17.69 0.94
N ILE A 62 9.84 16.39 0.82
CA ILE A 62 10.90 15.38 0.97
C ILE A 62 11.17 14.80 -0.41
N GLU A 63 12.41 14.86 -0.83
CA GLU A 63 12.87 14.24 -2.07
C GLU A 63 13.77 13.04 -1.76
N GLY A 64 13.78 12.06 -2.67
CA GLY A 64 14.63 10.91 -2.48
C GLY A 64 14.55 9.87 -3.57
N ASN A 65 15.00 8.69 -3.23
CA ASN A 65 15.03 7.53 -4.12
C ASN A 65 14.40 6.32 -3.43
N ILE A 66 13.65 5.55 -4.19
CA ILE A 66 13.21 4.21 -3.81
C ILE A 66 13.96 3.22 -4.70
N TYR A 67 14.60 2.25 -4.09
CA TYR A 67 15.24 1.12 -4.74
C TYR A 67 14.50 -0.15 -4.38
N ARG A 68 14.26 -1.00 -5.38
CA ARG A 68 13.68 -2.32 -5.17
C ARG A 68 14.53 -3.38 -5.86
N ASP A 69 14.79 -4.47 -5.15
CA ASP A 69 15.38 -5.70 -5.67
C ASP A 69 14.59 -6.89 -5.10
N TYR A 70 13.60 -7.37 -5.86
CA TYR A 70 12.57 -8.33 -5.41
C TYR A 70 11.84 -7.80 -4.16
N ASP A 71 11.98 -8.49 -3.03
CA ASP A 71 11.32 -8.14 -1.76
C ASP A 71 12.14 -7.18 -0.90
N ASN A 72 13.35 -6.83 -1.35
CA ASN A 72 14.16 -5.86 -0.65
C ASN A 72 13.84 -4.45 -1.13
N ILE A 73 13.66 -3.55 -0.19
CA ILE A 73 13.32 -2.16 -0.46
C ILE A 73 14.25 -1.26 0.33
N LYS A 74 14.69 -0.21 -0.31
CA LYS A 74 15.46 0.86 0.30
C LYS A 74 14.85 2.18 -0.12
N VAL A 75 14.45 2.98 0.84
CA VAL A 75 14.02 4.36 0.64
C VAL A 75 15.08 5.27 1.24
N LEU A 76 15.62 6.15 0.44
CA LEU A 76 16.61 7.12 0.85
C LEU A 76 16.03 8.52 0.67
N SER A 77 15.78 9.25 1.75
CA SER A 77 15.43 10.67 1.71
C SER A 77 16.68 11.55 1.77
N LEU A 78 16.61 12.69 1.08
CA LEU A 78 17.72 13.62 0.93
C LEU A 78 17.69 14.73 1.99
N SER A 79 16.48 15.11 2.43
CA SER A 79 16.29 16.11 3.48
C SER A 79 14.93 15.87 4.18
N PRO A 80 14.91 15.46 5.46
CA PRO A 80 16.07 15.00 6.25
C PRO A 80 16.76 13.79 5.61
N ARG A 81 18.02 13.61 5.94
CA ARG A 81 18.80 12.46 5.43
C ARG A 81 18.49 11.22 6.24
N GLU A 82 17.56 10.45 5.74
CA GLU A 82 17.10 9.21 6.37
C GLU A 82 17.15 8.05 5.38
N GLU A 83 17.37 6.86 5.91
CA GLU A 83 17.34 5.62 5.16
C GLU A 83 16.39 4.63 5.83
N LEU A 84 15.40 4.16 5.07
CA LEU A 84 14.54 3.03 5.46
C LEU A 84 14.91 1.84 4.59
N ILE A 85 15.31 0.75 5.21
CA ILE A 85 15.63 -0.50 4.51
C ILE A 85 14.72 -1.59 5.02
N ILE A 86 14.11 -2.33 4.10
CA ILE A 86 13.37 -3.55 4.36
C ILE A 86 14.13 -4.68 3.68
N ASN A 87 14.65 -5.60 4.49
CA ASN A 87 15.45 -6.71 4.02
C ASN A 87 14.99 -8.00 4.73
N GLY A 88 14.26 -8.84 3.99
CA GLY A 88 13.63 -10.03 4.56
C GLY A 88 12.69 -9.70 5.73
N ASN A 89 12.99 -10.22 6.91
CA ASN A 89 12.18 -10.00 8.10
C ASN A 89 12.69 -8.86 9.00
N GLN A 90 13.59 -8.01 8.48
CA GLN A 90 14.16 -6.90 9.24
C GLN A 90 13.87 -5.57 8.59
N ILE A 91 13.61 -4.60 9.42
CA ILE A 91 13.42 -3.20 9.03
C ILE A 91 14.47 -2.38 9.76
N PHE A 92 15.17 -1.57 8.99
CA PHE A 92 16.18 -0.66 9.47
C PHE A 92 15.74 0.75 9.16
N ARG A 93 15.65 1.61 10.17
CA ARG A 93 15.48 3.04 10.00
C ARG A 93 16.72 3.75 10.51
N HIS A 94 17.45 4.38 9.61
CA HIS A 94 18.71 5.03 9.91
C HIS A 94 18.59 6.53 9.71
N ASP A 95 18.64 7.29 10.79
CA ASP A 95 18.87 8.73 10.75
C ASP A 95 20.36 8.97 10.49
N LEU A 96 20.67 9.43 9.28
CA LEU A 96 22.04 9.62 8.82
C LEU A 96 22.68 10.91 9.37
N GLU A 97 21.88 11.83 9.92
CA GLU A 97 22.36 13.07 10.53
C GLU A 97 22.72 12.85 12.00
N MET A 98 21.90 12.11 12.73
CA MET A 98 22.17 11.75 14.13
C MET A 98 23.02 10.49 14.28
N ASP A 99 23.30 9.77 13.19
CA ASP A 99 23.96 8.46 13.17
C ASP A 99 23.29 7.45 14.11
N GLN A 100 21.93 7.42 14.08
CA GLN A 100 21.11 6.56 14.91
C GLN A 100 20.38 5.53 14.07
N LEU A 101 20.56 4.24 14.38
CA LEU A 101 19.95 3.13 13.67
C LEU A 101 18.92 2.42 14.55
N ILE A 102 17.66 2.44 14.14
CA ILE A 102 16.59 1.63 14.73
C ILE A 102 16.47 0.34 13.94
N ILE A 103 16.52 -0.78 14.64
CA ILE A 103 16.40 -2.14 14.08
C ILE A 103 15.14 -2.77 14.66
N GLN A 104 14.28 -3.24 13.77
CA GLN A 104 13.00 -3.84 14.15
C GLN A 104 12.75 -5.11 13.34
N ALA A 105 12.13 -6.11 13.95
CA ALA A 105 11.58 -7.22 13.18
C ALA A 105 10.39 -6.76 12.34
N SER A 106 10.21 -7.34 11.15
CA SER A 106 9.12 -7.03 10.21
C SER A 106 7.77 -7.58 10.71
N ASN A 107 7.43 -7.31 11.97
CA ASN A 107 6.15 -7.66 12.55
C ASN A 107 5.44 -6.40 13.05
N GLU A 108 4.23 -6.26 12.65
CA GLU A 108 3.12 -5.45 13.17
C GLU A 108 3.26 -3.91 13.19
N SER A 109 4.31 -3.28 13.69
CA SER A 109 4.25 -1.82 13.93
C SER A 109 4.73 -0.96 12.76
N MET A 110 5.53 -1.52 11.85
CA MET A 110 6.03 -0.82 10.65
C MET A 110 5.22 -1.15 9.38
N ASP A 111 4.26 -2.06 9.45
CA ASP A 111 3.37 -2.37 8.34
C ASP A 111 2.48 -1.17 7.92
N GLN A 112 2.63 -0.05 8.62
CA GLN A 112 1.88 1.17 8.39
C GLN A 112 2.55 2.18 7.44
N SER A 113 3.78 1.92 6.99
CA SER A 113 4.42 2.81 6.01
C SER A 113 3.86 2.55 4.60
N PRO A 114 3.35 3.57 3.89
CA PRO A 114 2.87 3.39 2.51
C PRO A 114 3.91 2.77 1.57
N ALA A 115 5.19 3.10 1.73
CA ALA A 115 6.27 2.49 0.95
C ALA A 115 6.40 0.99 1.22
N PHE A 116 6.24 0.56 2.48
CA PHE A 116 6.25 -0.85 2.84
C PHE A 116 5.05 -1.58 2.22
N LEU A 117 3.84 -1.06 2.46
CA LEU A 117 2.60 -1.68 1.96
C LEU A 117 2.61 -1.85 0.45
N LEU A 118 3.03 -0.79 -0.27
CA LEU A 118 2.94 -0.78 -1.73
C LEU A 118 4.03 -1.60 -2.41
N PHE A 119 5.26 -1.55 -1.92
CA PHE A 119 6.41 -2.09 -2.65
C PHE A 119 6.90 -3.44 -2.12
N ASN A 120 6.54 -3.82 -0.90
CA ASN A 120 6.96 -5.10 -0.30
C ASN A 120 5.77 -6.07 -0.17
N LYS A 121 4.71 -5.66 0.53
CA LYS A 121 3.54 -6.52 0.82
C LYS A 121 2.24 -5.86 0.34
N PRO A 122 1.98 -5.74 -0.97
CA PRO A 122 0.78 -5.07 -1.47
C PRO A 122 -0.50 -5.68 -0.91
N ASN A 123 -0.54 -6.99 -0.70
CA ASN A 123 -1.69 -7.69 -0.14
C ASN A 123 -2.03 -7.24 1.29
N ALA A 124 -1.05 -6.73 2.05
CA ALA A 124 -1.30 -6.20 3.39
C ALA A 124 -2.23 -4.97 3.38
N ILE A 125 -2.39 -4.26 2.24
CA ILE A 125 -3.38 -3.19 2.12
C ILE A 125 -4.78 -3.73 2.42
N CYS A 126 -5.08 -4.95 2.00
CA CYS A 126 -6.38 -5.58 2.22
C CYS A 126 -6.62 -6.04 3.67
N ASP A 127 -5.57 -6.11 4.48
CA ASP A 127 -5.69 -6.33 5.91
C ASP A 127 -6.09 -5.05 6.66
N TYR A 128 -5.94 -3.88 6.00
CA TYR A 128 -6.20 -2.57 6.59
C TYR A 128 -7.40 -1.83 5.99
N PHE A 129 -7.81 -2.17 4.76
CA PHE A 129 -8.94 -1.52 4.09
C PHE A 129 -9.96 -2.54 3.61
N SER A 130 -11.24 -2.25 3.88
CA SER A 130 -12.34 -3.14 3.47
C SER A 130 -12.89 -2.82 2.09
N ALA A 131 -12.67 -1.61 1.59
CA ALA A 131 -13.20 -1.16 0.31
C ALA A 131 -12.11 -0.77 -0.68
N THR A 132 -12.28 -1.22 -1.93
CA THR A 132 -11.42 -0.85 -3.05
C THR A 132 -12.27 -0.41 -4.23
N ASN A 133 -11.87 0.69 -4.86
CA ASN A 133 -12.43 1.16 -6.12
C ASN A 133 -11.30 1.38 -7.12
N CYS A 134 -11.17 0.50 -8.11
CA CYS A 134 -10.16 0.59 -9.16
C CYS A 134 -10.79 0.93 -10.50
N SER A 135 -10.16 1.87 -11.22
CA SER A 135 -10.37 2.18 -12.63
C SER A 135 -9.14 1.75 -13.44
N ASP A 136 -9.10 2.03 -14.74
CA ASP A 136 -7.91 1.74 -15.54
C ASP A 136 -6.68 2.55 -15.12
N GLU A 137 -6.86 3.74 -14.58
CA GLU A 137 -5.80 4.70 -14.26
C GLU A 137 -5.52 4.86 -12.77
N SER A 138 -6.40 4.39 -11.89
CA SER A 138 -6.23 4.57 -10.44
C SER A 138 -6.87 3.46 -9.62
N CYS A 139 -6.37 3.27 -8.40
CA CYS A 139 -7.02 2.48 -7.36
C CYS A 139 -7.14 3.32 -6.08
N GLN A 140 -8.31 3.27 -5.47
CA GLN A 140 -8.58 3.90 -4.18
C GLN A 140 -8.93 2.83 -3.15
N TYR A 141 -8.27 2.90 -2.00
CA TYR A 141 -8.51 2.06 -0.82
C TYR A 141 -9.09 2.94 0.26
N SER A 142 -10.22 2.53 0.83
CA SER A 142 -10.97 3.29 1.83
C SER A 142 -11.62 2.36 2.84
N ASP A 143 -12.36 2.93 3.79
CA ASP A 143 -12.99 2.21 4.88
C ASP A 143 -11.96 1.41 5.69
N PRO A 144 -11.06 2.13 6.42
CA PRO A 144 -10.01 1.47 7.19
C PRO A 144 -10.62 0.58 8.27
N LEU A 145 -10.03 -0.59 8.44
CA LEU A 145 -10.33 -1.48 9.54
C LEU A 145 -9.81 -0.88 10.86
N ASP A 146 -10.32 -1.37 11.98
CA ASP A 146 -10.02 -0.83 13.31
C ASP A 146 -8.51 -0.66 13.56
N ASN A 147 -8.16 0.50 14.12
CA ASN A 147 -6.80 0.89 14.53
C ASN A 147 -5.79 1.17 13.41
N PHE A 148 -6.21 1.30 12.16
CA PHE A 148 -5.30 1.74 11.12
C PHE A 148 -5.21 3.27 11.08
N TYR A 149 -4.00 3.81 10.98
CA TYR A 149 -3.78 5.27 11.07
C TYR A 149 -4.08 6.02 9.76
N LEU A 150 -4.16 5.31 8.62
CA LEU A 150 -4.55 5.91 7.35
C LEU A 150 -6.04 5.74 7.12
N LYS A 151 -6.69 6.81 6.72
CA LYS A 151 -8.11 6.85 6.37
C LYS A 151 -8.35 6.43 4.92
N LYS A 152 -7.40 6.75 4.04
CA LYS A 152 -7.51 6.52 2.59
C LYS A 152 -6.13 6.42 1.95
N ILE A 153 -6.02 5.56 0.94
CA ILE A 153 -4.90 5.55 0.00
C ILE A 153 -5.46 5.61 -1.43
N GLU A 154 -4.86 6.44 -2.26
CA GLU A 154 -5.15 6.52 -3.70
C GLU A 154 -3.86 6.39 -4.49
N ILE A 155 -3.86 5.53 -5.51
CA ILE A 155 -2.70 5.21 -6.32
C ILE A 155 -3.05 5.45 -7.76
N ASP A 156 -2.34 6.38 -8.41
CA ASP A 156 -2.49 6.67 -9.83
C ASP A 156 -1.42 5.92 -10.62
N PHE A 157 -1.84 5.36 -11.75
CA PHE A 157 -0.98 4.64 -12.68
C PHE A 157 -0.87 5.41 -14.00
N LEU A 158 0.32 5.40 -14.58
CA LEU A 158 0.58 5.89 -15.93
C LEU A 158 1.47 4.89 -16.66
N ASN A 159 1.00 4.41 -17.82
CA ASN A 159 1.72 3.39 -18.61
C ASN A 159 2.10 2.16 -17.74
N GLN A 160 1.16 1.68 -16.93
CA GLN A 160 1.31 0.54 -16.01
C GLN A 160 2.35 0.74 -14.89
N LYS A 161 2.83 1.96 -14.69
CA LYS A 161 3.72 2.32 -13.56
C LYS A 161 2.97 3.18 -12.56
N ILE A 162 3.29 3.02 -11.28
CA ILE A 162 2.77 3.90 -10.24
C ILE A 162 3.35 5.29 -10.47
N LYS A 163 2.49 6.28 -10.66
CA LYS A 163 2.89 7.67 -10.88
C LYS A 163 2.75 8.51 -9.63
N LYS A 164 1.68 8.28 -8.87
CA LYS A 164 1.37 9.09 -7.71
C LYS A 164 0.68 8.23 -6.65
N ILE A 165 0.99 8.51 -5.40
CA ILE A 165 0.35 7.92 -4.25
C ILE A 165 -0.13 9.08 -3.39
N VAL A 166 -1.41 9.11 -3.04
CA VAL A 166 -1.99 10.05 -2.10
C VAL A 166 -2.49 9.26 -0.92
N TYR A 167 -2.17 9.68 0.28
CA TYR A 167 -2.76 9.10 1.48
C TYR A 167 -3.19 10.18 2.46
N GLU A 168 -4.28 9.89 3.14
CA GLU A 168 -4.89 10.73 4.16
C GLU A 168 -4.84 9.99 5.50
N ASP A 169 -4.35 10.64 6.53
CA ASP A 169 -4.32 10.08 7.87
C ASP A 169 -5.62 10.38 8.65
N LEU A 170 -5.73 9.84 9.86
CA LEU A 170 -6.89 10.05 10.73
C LEU A 170 -7.05 11.52 11.19
N PHE A 171 -6.03 12.36 11.05
CA PHE A 171 -6.05 13.78 11.36
C PHE A 171 -6.35 14.65 10.12
N GLU A 172 -6.79 14.03 9.02
CA GLU A 172 -7.10 14.67 7.73
C GLU A 172 -5.88 15.34 7.07
N ARG A 173 -4.67 14.97 7.47
CA ARG A 173 -3.46 15.42 6.81
C ARG A 173 -3.26 14.58 5.54
N VAL A 174 -3.08 15.26 4.44
CA VAL A 174 -2.87 14.64 3.14
C VAL A 174 -1.40 14.70 2.78
N SER A 175 -0.85 13.55 2.41
CA SER A 175 0.49 13.43 1.84
C SER A 175 0.37 12.94 0.41
N THR A 176 1.17 13.53 -0.47
CA THR A 176 1.25 13.18 -1.88
C THR A 176 2.67 12.78 -2.23
N ILE A 177 2.86 11.57 -2.71
CA ILE A 177 4.15 11.08 -3.23
C ILE A 177 4.04 11.01 -4.75
N ILE A 178 4.89 11.73 -5.44
CA ILE A 178 5.01 11.72 -6.90
C ILE A 178 6.24 10.89 -7.27
N LEU A 179 6.06 9.90 -8.14
CA LEU A 179 7.11 9.00 -8.60
C LEU A 179 7.48 9.34 -10.04
N PHE A 180 8.76 9.52 -10.30
CA PHE A 180 9.28 9.91 -11.61
C PHE A 180 10.66 9.31 -11.88
N LYS A 181 11.06 9.27 -13.16
CA LYS A 181 12.36 8.73 -13.59
C LYS A 181 12.59 7.28 -13.12
N TYR A 182 11.68 6.40 -13.49
CA TYR A 182 11.89 4.97 -13.32
C TYR A 182 13.06 4.50 -14.16
N GLU A 183 14.02 3.87 -13.51
CA GLU A 183 15.22 3.29 -14.14
C GLU A 183 15.35 1.84 -13.70
N GLN A 184 15.91 1.01 -14.55
CA GLN A 184 16.27 -0.34 -14.16
C GLN A 184 17.44 -0.28 -13.16
N LEU A 185 17.38 -1.11 -12.14
CA LEU A 185 18.43 -1.19 -11.14
C LEU A 185 19.59 -2.04 -11.67
N ASP A 186 20.52 -1.40 -12.38
CA ASP A 186 21.70 -2.07 -12.95
C ASP A 186 22.88 -2.12 -11.99
N LYS A 187 22.88 -1.27 -10.96
CA LYS A 187 23.96 -1.18 -9.97
C LYS A 187 23.65 -2.05 -8.76
N LYS A 188 24.69 -2.66 -8.19
CA LYS A 188 24.56 -3.36 -6.91
C LYS A 188 24.31 -2.32 -5.81
N VAL A 189 23.07 -2.23 -5.37
CA VAL A 189 22.66 -1.43 -4.20
C VAL A 189 22.74 -2.34 -2.96
N SER A 190 23.27 -1.83 -1.86
CA SER A 190 23.22 -2.53 -0.58
C SER A 190 21.87 -2.30 0.07
N PHE A 191 21.22 -3.37 0.47
CA PHE A 191 20.02 -3.38 1.30
C PHE A 191 20.36 -3.69 2.76
N GLU A 192 21.53 -3.28 3.19
CA GLU A 192 21.97 -3.28 4.57
C GLU A 192 22.41 -1.86 4.95
N PRO A 193 22.13 -1.42 6.19
CA PRO A 193 22.55 -0.08 6.62
C PRO A 193 24.06 -0.01 6.69
N VAL A 194 24.61 1.12 6.25
CA VAL A 194 26.03 1.43 6.39
C VAL A 194 26.20 2.10 7.75
N VAL A 195 26.84 1.41 8.67
CA VAL A 195 27.01 1.87 10.05
C VAL A 195 28.49 2.08 10.37
N SER A 196 28.76 3.03 11.26
CA SER A 196 30.07 3.28 11.86
C SER A 196 30.17 2.61 13.24
N ASP A 197 31.35 2.58 13.83
CA ASP A 197 31.55 2.14 15.22
C ASP A 197 30.88 3.07 16.24
N LYS A 198 30.44 4.26 15.81
CA LYS A 198 29.78 5.28 16.65
C LYS A 198 28.27 5.26 16.50
N THR A 199 27.74 4.54 15.53
CA THR A 199 26.31 4.49 15.27
C THR A 199 25.57 3.95 16.50
N GLU A 200 24.68 4.74 17.04
CA GLU A 200 23.76 4.32 18.11
C GLU A 200 22.76 3.31 17.55
N ARG A 201 22.66 2.14 18.16
CA ARG A 201 21.75 1.08 17.72
C ARG A 201 20.65 0.85 18.74
N ILE A 202 19.42 0.98 18.29
CA ILE A 202 18.19 0.78 19.08
C ILE A 202 17.48 -0.44 18.51
N PHE A 203 17.23 -1.44 19.37
CA PHE A 203 16.48 -2.63 18.98
C PHE A 203 15.07 -2.52 19.56
N LEU A 204 14.06 -2.59 18.67
CA LEU A 204 12.67 -2.66 19.05
C LEU A 204 12.21 -4.13 18.92
N ASN A 205 11.60 -4.63 20.01
CA ASN A 205 11.10 -6.01 20.08
C ASN A 205 9.59 -6.05 19.87
#